data_fbe6e6fe754c39474f9c0bf52ce46a55
#
_entry.id   fbe6e6fe754c39474f9c0bf52ce46a55
#
_cell.length_a   1.000
_cell.length_b   1.000
_cell.length_c   1.000
_cell.angle_alpha   90.00
_cell.angle_beta   90.00
_cell.angle_gamma   90.00
#
_symmetry.space_group_name_H-M   'P 1'
#
loop_
_entity.id
_entity.type
_entity.pdbx_description
1 polymer ?
#
loop_
_entity_poly.entity_id
_entity_poly.type
_entity_poly.pdbx_seq_one_letter_code
_entity_poly.pdbx_strand_id
1 'polypeptide(L)'
;MTKIVVGVDASDESGAALEWARQHAPDDARIIAVHAWDVPLVAGYEAAVAIDPLELESAATTFLRDVTAQIGDSRVEAVLAQGHPGRSLVEAADGADMVVLGHRGSGKASIILGSTVNYVLHHTERPVVVIRGERFGPARRVVVGVDDHGSEDGSSENPSVRALRWAYQLHGVQEIAVMHAWFAPAVAAGIFASAGADMEQMDLAAAEVIEHVMRAAGPMPSGVTLSRVAERGTPGFALIEASRSADLVVVGSRGRGGFAELLLGSTSLEVAAHSHSPVAVVR
;
A
#
# COMPACT_ATOMS: atom_id res chain seq x y z
N MET A 1 6.85 20.22 -3.36
CA MET A 1 5.36 20.22 -3.33
C MET A 1 4.90 18.80 -3.53
N THR A 2 4.29 18.19 -2.53
CA THR A 2 3.86 16.77 -2.55
C THR A 2 2.63 16.61 -3.43
N LYS A 3 2.63 15.62 -4.35
CA LYS A 3 1.48 15.25 -5.19
C LYS A 3 0.96 13.87 -4.77
N ILE A 4 -0.30 13.79 -4.37
CA ILE A 4 -0.97 12.55 -3.98
C ILE A 4 -2.11 12.28 -4.97
N VAL A 5 -2.16 11.09 -5.55
CA VAL A 5 -3.25 10.67 -6.43
C VAL A 5 -4.20 9.77 -5.64
N VAL A 6 -5.48 10.03 -5.70
CA VAL A 6 -6.51 9.26 -5.00
C VAL A 6 -7.54 8.75 -6.00
N GLY A 7 -7.77 7.44 -6.02
CA GLY A 7 -8.86 6.85 -6.80
C GLY A 7 -10.19 7.02 -6.08
N VAL A 8 -11.16 7.60 -6.77
CA VAL A 8 -12.48 7.92 -6.22
C VAL A 8 -13.56 7.24 -7.04
N ASP A 9 -14.43 6.48 -6.36
CA ASP A 9 -15.66 5.92 -6.88
C ASP A 9 -16.78 6.08 -5.85
N ALA A 10 -17.96 5.52 -6.10
CA ALA A 10 -19.10 5.66 -5.20
C ALA A 10 -19.05 4.72 -3.97
N SER A 11 -17.87 4.18 -3.61
CA SER A 11 -17.71 3.34 -2.43
C SER A 11 -17.29 4.16 -1.20
N ASP A 12 -17.68 3.68 -0.02
CA ASP A 12 -17.24 4.26 1.26
C ASP A 12 -15.71 4.17 1.42
N GLU A 13 -15.11 3.12 0.85
CA GLU A 13 -13.67 2.89 0.88
C GLU A 13 -12.90 3.95 0.09
N SER A 14 -13.44 4.43 -1.03
CA SER A 14 -12.82 5.52 -1.77
C SER A 14 -12.95 6.86 -1.06
N GLY A 15 -14.07 7.09 -0.37
CA GLY A 15 -14.25 8.23 0.52
C GLY A 15 -13.23 8.23 1.66
N ALA A 16 -13.03 7.06 2.29
CA ALA A 16 -12.02 6.88 3.32
C ALA A 16 -10.58 7.10 2.78
N ALA A 17 -10.31 6.70 1.54
CA ALA A 17 -9.03 6.94 0.89
C ALA A 17 -8.76 8.44 0.68
N LEU A 18 -9.76 9.20 0.26
CA LEU A 18 -9.63 10.64 0.08
C LEU A 18 -9.44 11.37 1.43
N GLU A 19 -10.18 10.95 2.46
CA GLU A 19 -10.03 11.50 3.81
C GLU A 19 -8.65 11.15 4.41
N TRP A 20 -8.16 9.92 4.22
CA TRP A 20 -6.82 9.54 4.66
C TRP A 20 -5.74 10.40 3.96
N ALA A 21 -5.84 10.59 2.65
CA ALA A 21 -4.91 11.42 1.90
C ALA A 21 -4.91 12.87 2.42
N ARG A 22 -6.09 13.44 2.70
CA ARG A 22 -6.25 14.78 3.27
C ARG A 22 -5.56 14.94 4.62
N GLN A 23 -5.69 13.94 5.50
CA GLN A 23 -5.11 13.96 6.85
C GLN A 23 -3.58 13.79 6.85
N HIS A 24 -3.02 13.09 5.87
CA HIS A 24 -1.58 12.79 5.81
C HIS A 24 -0.81 13.69 4.83
N ALA A 25 -1.52 14.48 4.03
CA ALA A 25 -0.92 15.41 3.09
C ALA A 25 -0.36 16.65 3.83
N PRO A 26 0.87 17.08 3.52
CA PRO A 26 1.38 18.39 3.97
C PRO A 26 0.47 19.54 3.52
N ASP A 27 0.56 20.69 4.19
CA ASP A 27 -0.29 21.85 3.90
C ASP A 27 -0.12 22.37 2.46
N ASP A 28 1.05 22.20 1.86
CA ASP A 28 1.37 22.60 0.49
C ASP A 28 1.16 21.48 -0.55
N ALA A 29 0.58 20.35 -0.14
CA ALA A 29 0.35 19.22 -1.05
C ALA A 29 -0.77 19.51 -2.07
N ARG A 30 -0.70 18.80 -3.21
CA ARG A 30 -1.80 18.66 -4.18
C ARG A 30 -2.38 17.26 -4.08
N ILE A 31 -3.67 17.16 -3.89
CA ILE A 31 -4.41 15.89 -3.84
C ILE A 31 -5.24 15.80 -5.12
N ILE A 32 -4.93 14.87 -5.98
CA ILE A 32 -5.60 14.67 -7.26
C ILE A 32 -6.63 13.56 -7.11
N ALA A 33 -7.89 13.91 -6.97
CA ALA A 33 -9.01 12.98 -6.91
C ALA A 33 -9.37 12.55 -8.33
N VAL A 34 -9.07 11.30 -8.68
CA VAL A 34 -9.30 10.75 -10.02
C VAL A 34 -10.53 9.86 -9.99
N HIS A 35 -11.54 10.21 -10.80
CA HIS A 35 -12.67 9.33 -11.11
C HIS A 35 -12.57 8.89 -12.56
N ALA A 36 -12.63 7.58 -12.79
CA ALA A 36 -12.64 7.03 -14.14
C ALA A 36 -14.06 6.55 -14.51
N TRP A 37 -14.52 6.93 -15.68
CA TRP A 37 -15.78 6.48 -16.23
C TRP A 37 -15.57 5.84 -17.60
N ASP A 38 -16.42 4.88 -17.94
CA ASP A 38 -16.38 4.22 -19.24
C ASP A 38 -17.78 3.81 -19.66
N VAL A 39 -17.98 3.69 -20.96
CA VAL A 39 -19.23 3.14 -21.51
C VAL A 39 -19.20 1.63 -21.32
N PRO A 40 -20.14 1.04 -20.56
CA PRO A 40 -20.14 -0.40 -20.34
C PRO A 40 -20.28 -1.16 -21.67
N LEU A 41 -19.32 -2.01 -22.00
CA LEU A 41 -19.47 -2.97 -23.10
C LEU A 41 -20.47 -4.05 -22.67
N VAL A 42 -21.75 -3.80 -22.89
CA VAL A 42 -22.78 -4.80 -22.61
C VAL A 42 -22.75 -5.85 -23.73
N ALA A 43 -22.55 -7.10 -23.35
CA ALA A 43 -22.64 -8.20 -24.27
C ALA A 43 -24.11 -8.38 -24.75
N GLY A 44 -24.45 -7.78 -25.89
CA GLY A 44 -25.75 -7.83 -26.53
C GLY A 44 -26.08 -6.50 -27.22
N TYR A 45 -26.28 -6.57 -28.53
CA TYR A 45 -26.48 -5.42 -29.40
C TYR A 45 -27.67 -4.53 -29.00
N GLU A 46 -28.65 -5.06 -28.26
CA GLU A 46 -29.90 -4.36 -27.91
C GLU A 46 -29.76 -3.47 -26.64
N ALA A 47 -28.81 -3.73 -25.77
CA ALA A 47 -28.59 -2.95 -24.54
C ALA A 47 -27.61 -1.77 -24.73
N ALA A 48 -26.74 -1.83 -25.72
CA ALA A 48 -25.76 -0.78 -26.02
C ALA A 48 -26.38 0.48 -26.62
N VAL A 49 -27.61 0.41 -27.12
CA VAL A 49 -28.30 1.53 -27.81
C VAL A 49 -28.95 2.52 -26.84
N ALA A 50 -29.01 2.22 -25.54
CA ALA A 50 -29.81 2.98 -24.59
C ALA A 50 -29.00 3.91 -23.67
N ILE A 51 -27.65 3.89 -23.74
CA ILE A 51 -26.82 4.71 -22.83
C ILE A 51 -26.15 5.82 -23.64
N ASP A 52 -26.53 7.06 -23.38
CA ASP A 52 -25.87 8.23 -23.97
C ASP A 52 -24.54 8.47 -23.26
N PRO A 53 -23.37 8.40 -23.95
CA PRO A 53 -22.06 8.69 -23.36
C PRO A 53 -21.98 10.07 -22.72
N LEU A 54 -22.71 11.07 -23.23
CA LEU A 54 -22.75 12.43 -22.69
C LEU A 54 -23.46 12.48 -21.34
N GLU A 55 -24.50 11.67 -21.17
CA GLU A 55 -25.21 11.56 -19.89
C GLU A 55 -24.30 10.88 -18.84
N LEU A 56 -23.54 9.85 -19.21
CA LEU A 56 -22.56 9.19 -18.32
C LEU A 56 -21.45 10.15 -17.90
N GLU A 57 -20.87 10.88 -18.84
CA GLU A 57 -19.83 11.88 -18.55
C GLU A 57 -20.36 12.98 -17.63
N SER A 58 -21.57 13.48 -17.88
CA SER A 58 -22.23 14.49 -17.05
C SER A 58 -22.48 13.97 -15.63
N ALA A 59 -22.96 12.74 -15.49
CA ALA A 59 -23.15 12.09 -14.19
C ALA A 59 -21.85 11.91 -13.44
N ALA A 60 -20.80 11.44 -14.11
CA ALA A 60 -19.45 11.26 -13.53
C ALA A 60 -18.84 12.59 -13.10
N THR A 61 -19.01 13.65 -13.91
CA THR A 61 -18.57 15.01 -13.57
C THR A 61 -19.29 15.53 -12.32
N THR A 62 -20.60 15.34 -12.26
CA THR A 62 -21.43 15.78 -11.12
C THR A 62 -21.00 15.04 -9.85
N PHE A 63 -20.89 13.71 -9.93
CA PHE A 63 -20.41 12.88 -8.82
C PHE A 63 -19.07 13.36 -8.28
N LEU A 64 -18.07 13.51 -9.14
CA LEU A 64 -16.72 13.90 -8.73
C LEU A 64 -16.69 15.30 -8.09
N ARG A 65 -17.44 16.25 -8.67
CA ARG A 65 -17.61 17.59 -8.10
C ARG A 65 -18.24 17.54 -6.70
N ASP A 66 -19.28 16.74 -6.53
CA ASP A 66 -20.01 16.67 -5.26
C ASP A 66 -19.14 16.02 -4.16
N VAL A 67 -18.39 14.95 -4.49
CA VAL A 67 -17.43 14.32 -3.56
C VAL A 67 -16.33 15.31 -3.15
N THR A 68 -15.73 16.01 -4.11
CA THR A 68 -14.65 16.99 -3.78
C THR A 68 -15.17 18.19 -3.00
N ALA A 69 -16.40 18.64 -3.28
CA ALA A 69 -17.04 19.71 -2.52
C ALA A 69 -17.36 19.31 -1.08
N GLN A 70 -17.77 18.06 -0.83
CA GLN A 70 -18.01 17.54 0.53
C GLN A 70 -16.74 17.50 1.37
N ILE A 71 -15.59 17.22 0.77
CA ILE A 71 -14.29 17.24 1.46
C ILE A 71 -13.92 18.67 1.89
N GLY A 72 -14.27 19.69 1.12
CA GLY A 72 -14.09 21.09 1.47
C GLY A 72 -12.63 21.54 1.65
N ASP A 73 -11.68 20.83 1.01
CA ASP A 73 -10.24 21.09 1.11
C ASP A 73 -9.72 21.63 -0.23
N SER A 74 -9.17 22.85 -0.21
CA SER A 74 -8.67 23.54 -1.40
C SER A 74 -7.47 22.86 -2.07
N ARG A 75 -6.82 21.91 -1.41
CA ARG A 75 -5.72 21.11 -1.95
C ARG A 75 -6.24 20.00 -2.89
N VAL A 76 -7.54 19.71 -2.86
CA VAL A 76 -8.15 18.63 -3.65
C VAL A 76 -8.56 19.14 -5.02
N GLU A 77 -7.97 18.57 -6.06
CA GLU A 77 -8.27 18.82 -7.47
C GLU A 77 -9.02 17.63 -8.06
N ALA A 78 -10.12 17.87 -8.76
CA ALA A 78 -10.92 16.85 -9.43
C ALA A 78 -10.34 16.55 -10.82
N VAL A 79 -10.11 15.29 -11.14
CA VAL A 79 -9.72 14.82 -12.49
C VAL A 79 -10.65 13.72 -12.94
N LEU A 80 -11.42 14.00 -13.99
CA LEU A 80 -12.26 13.00 -14.66
C LEU A 80 -11.45 12.36 -15.78
N ALA A 81 -11.42 11.02 -15.80
CA ALA A 81 -10.74 10.25 -16.84
C ALA A 81 -11.72 9.32 -17.54
N GLN A 82 -11.59 9.18 -18.86
CA GLN A 82 -12.34 8.19 -19.60
C GLN A 82 -11.52 6.91 -19.78
N GLY A 83 -12.13 5.74 -19.53
CA GLY A 83 -11.55 4.44 -19.75
C GLY A 83 -11.28 3.63 -18.49
N HIS A 84 -10.35 2.67 -18.57
CA HIS A 84 -10.08 1.71 -17.50
C HIS A 84 -9.51 2.37 -16.24
N PRO A 85 -10.16 2.26 -15.06
CA PRO A 85 -9.78 2.97 -13.84
C PRO A 85 -8.32 2.78 -13.44
N GLY A 86 -7.83 1.54 -13.47
CA GLY A 86 -6.45 1.25 -13.09
C GLY A 86 -5.42 1.93 -14.00
N ARG A 87 -5.68 1.98 -15.32
CA ARG A 87 -4.79 2.68 -16.27
C ARG A 87 -4.81 4.18 -16.02
N SER A 88 -5.98 4.77 -15.87
CA SER A 88 -6.10 6.22 -15.61
C SER A 88 -5.38 6.64 -14.33
N LEU A 89 -5.43 5.79 -13.28
CA LEU A 89 -4.72 6.04 -12.03
C LEU A 89 -3.20 5.92 -12.19
N VAL A 90 -2.71 4.93 -12.94
CA VAL A 90 -1.27 4.79 -13.22
C VAL A 90 -0.75 5.97 -14.04
N GLU A 91 -1.51 6.43 -15.04
CA GLU A 91 -1.16 7.62 -15.83
C GLU A 91 -1.17 8.90 -14.97
N ALA A 92 -2.18 9.07 -14.10
CA ALA A 92 -2.24 10.19 -13.17
C ALA A 92 -1.12 10.17 -12.12
N ALA A 93 -0.62 8.98 -11.78
CA ALA A 93 0.48 8.78 -10.83
C ALA A 93 1.84 9.22 -11.36
N ASP A 94 1.95 9.58 -12.63
CA ASP A 94 3.20 10.14 -13.13
C ASP A 94 3.55 11.45 -12.41
N GLY A 95 4.78 11.50 -11.90
CA GLY A 95 5.25 12.61 -11.05
C GLY A 95 4.54 12.72 -9.70
N ALA A 96 3.76 11.73 -9.26
CA ALA A 96 3.20 11.69 -7.92
C ALA A 96 4.16 11.06 -6.90
N ASP A 97 4.01 11.43 -5.63
CA ASP A 97 4.76 10.85 -4.52
C ASP A 97 4.11 9.57 -3.98
N MET A 98 2.78 9.44 -4.12
CA MET A 98 2.03 8.23 -3.77
C MET A 98 0.67 8.17 -4.45
N VAL A 99 0.09 6.96 -4.49
CA VAL A 99 -1.29 6.69 -4.87
C VAL A 99 -2.05 6.14 -3.67
N VAL A 100 -3.26 6.62 -3.40
CA VAL A 100 -4.11 6.17 -2.29
C VAL A 100 -5.41 5.60 -2.85
N LEU A 101 -5.76 4.39 -2.46
CA LEU A 101 -6.92 3.66 -2.97
C LEU A 101 -7.68 2.97 -1.84
N GLY A 102 -9.00 2.92 -1.92
CA GLY A 102 -9.80 1.98 -1.16
C GLY A 102 -9.46 0.54 -1.56
N HIS A 103 -9.47 -0.40 -0.63
CA HIS A 103 -9.11 -1.79 -0.93
C HIS A 103 -10.05 -2.48 -1.92
N ARG A 104 -11.25 -1.95 -2.11
CA ARG A 104 -12.26 -2.38 -3.09
C ARG A 104 -13.08 -1.18 -3.54
N GLY A 105 -13.73 -1.29 -4.70
CA GLY A 105 -14.65 -0.31 -5.22
C GLY A 105 -16.12 -0.71 -4.98
N SER A 106 -17.04 -0.01 -5.61
CA SER A 106 -18.51 -0.18 -5.50
C SER A 106 -19.05 -1.55 -5.96
N GLY A 107 -18.20 -2.44 -6.47
CA GLY A 107 -18.59 -3.79 -6.92
C GLY A 107 -18.84 -4.76 -5.74
N LYS A 108 -19.89 -5.59 -5.86
CA LYS A 108 -20.40 -6.49 -4.79
C LYS A 108 -19.57 -7.73 -4.49
N ALA A 109 -18.46 -7.98 -5.16
CA ALA A 109 -17.73 -9.24 -5.03
C ALA A 109 -16.34 -9.04 -4.44
N SER A 110 -16.07 -9.78 -3.35
CA SER A 110 -14.74 -10.19 -2.90
C SER A 110 -14.21 -9.60 -1.60
N ILE A 111 -13.86 -10.51 -0.72
CA ILE A 111 -12.99 -10.36 0.47
C ILE A 111 -11.55 -9.97 0.06
N ILE A 112 -11.21 -10.12 -1.22
CA ILE A 112 -9.88 -9.93 -1.84
C ILE A 112 -9.77 -8.52 -2.42
N LEU A 113 -8.57 -8.04 -2.70
CA LEU A 113 -8.28 -6.74 -3.33
C LEU A 113 -9.09 -6.52 -4.62
N GLY A 114 -9.60 -5.30 -4.80
CA GLY A 114 -10.29 -4.88 -6.02
C GLY A 114 -9.37 -4.95 -7.25
N SER A 115 -9.97 -5.14 -8.43
CA SER A 115 -9.23 -5.23 -9.70
C SER A 115 -8.40 -3.96 -9.98
N THR A 116 -8.94 -2.79 -9.66
CA THR A 116 -8.25 -1.50 -9.80
C THR A 116 -7.01 -1.43 -8.92
N VAL A 117 -7.15 -1.80 -7.64
CA VAL A 117 -6.02 -1.83 -6.69
C VAL A 117 -4.94 -2.80 -7.17
N ASN A 118 -5.35 -4.01 -7.56
CA ASN A 118 -4.43 -5.02 -8.08
C ASN A 118 -3.71 -4.52 -9.34
N TYR A 119 -4.42 -3.88 -10.27
CA TYR A 119 -3.82 -3.29 -11.46
C TYR A 119 -2.79 -2.21 -11.09
N VAL A 120 -3.15 -1.25 -10.25
CA VAL A 120 -2.26 -0.15 -9.84
C VAL A 120 -1.02 -0.69 -9.11
N LEU A 121 -1.20 -1.61 -8.16
CA LEU A 121 -0.10 -2.28 -7.47
C LEU A 121 0.90 -2.96 -8.41
N HIS A 122 0.49 -3.43 -9.58
CA HIS A 122 1.36 -4.08 -10.54
C HIS A 122 2.01 -3.12 -11.54
N HIS A 123 1.40 -1.96 -11.83
CA HIS A 123 1.80 -1.12 -12.95
C HIS A 123 2.37 0.24 -12.57
N THR A 124 2.25 0.70 -11.30
CA THR A 124 2.89 1.93 -10.87
C THR A 124 4.22 1.67 -10.18
N GLU A 125 5.17 2.58 -10.34
CA GLU A 125 6.42 2.60 -9.56
C GLU A 125 6.30 3.46 -8.29
N ARG A 126 5.15 4.09 -8.08
CA ARG A 126 4.92 4.92 -6.90
C ARG A 126 4.47 4.09 -5.71
N PRO A 127 4.76 4.51 -4.48
CA PRO A 127 4.15 3.92 -3.29
C PRO A 127 2.63 3.92 -3.41
N VAL A 128 2.00 2.79 -3.08
CA VAL A 128 0.53 2.65 -3.10
C VAL A 128 0.04 2.40 -1.69
N VAL A 129 -0.82 3.28 -1.20
CA VAL A 129 -1.50 3.11 0.09
C VAL A 129 -2.89 2.54 -0.17
N VAL A 130 -3.13 1.35 0.36
CA VAL A 130 -4.43 0.66 0.28
C VAL A 130 -5.16 0.86 1.60
N ILE A 131 -6.28 1.56 1.56
CA ILE A 131 -7.09 1.85 2.74
C ILE A 131 -7.95 0.65 3.09
N ARG A 132 -7.77 0.16 4.31
CA ARG A 132 -8.46 -1.01 4.88
C ARG A 132 -8.75 -0.80 6.35
N GLY A 133 -9.60 -1.69 6.89
CA GLY A 133 -9.96 -1.66 8.30
C GLY A 133 -10.94 -0.54 8.63
N GLU A 134 -11.11 -0.30 9.92
CA GLU A 134 -12.04 0.71 10.44
C GLU A 134 -11.32 1.95 11.01
N ARG A 135 -9.98 1.94 11.01
CA ARG A 135 -9.14 3.00 11.56
C ARG A 135 -8.56 3.85 10.44
N PHE A 136 -9.02 5.07 10.34
CA PHE A 136 -8.58 6.03 9.31
C PHE A 136 -7.93 7.29 9.90
N GLY A 137 -7.52 7.24 11.16
CA GLY A 137 -6.85 8.35 11.84
C GLY A 137 -5.40 8.55 11.41
N PRO A 138 -4.71 9.54 12.01
CA PRO A 138 -3.30 9.81 11.75
C PRO A 138 -2.44 8.58 11.99
N ALA A 139 -1.49 8.28 11.10
CA ALA A 139 -0.56 7.17 11.21
C ALA A 139 0.50 7.44 12.30
N ARG A 140 0.12 7.32 13.56
CA ARG A 140 1.00 7.55 14.72
C ARG A 140 1.89 6.35 15.00
N ARG A 141 1.32 5.13 14.91
CA ARG A 141 2.01 3.86 15.10
C ARG A 141 2.11 3.13 13.76
N VAL A 142 3.32 3.01 13.25
CA VAL A 142 3.63 2.38 11.96
C VAL A 142 4.40 1.09 12.19
N VAL A 143 4.00 0.01 11.52
CA VAL A 143 4.76 -1.24 11.46
C VAL A 143 5.39 -1.34 10.08
N VAL A 144 6.70 -1.53 10.02
CA VAL A 144 7.44 -1.71 8.76
C VAL A 144 7.95 -3.15 8.69
N GLY A 145 7.40 -3.92 7.75
CA GLY A 145 7.89 -5.26 7.46
C GLY A 145 9.18 -5.20 6.66
N VAL A 146 10.24 -5.83 7.19
CA VAL A 146 11.57 -5.82 6.57
C VAL A 146 12.10 -7.23 6.33
N ASP A 147 12.90 -7.36 5.26
CA ASP A 147 13.64 -8.56 4.92
C ASP A 147 15.02 -8.18 4.36
N ASP A 148 16.03 -9.00 4.62
CA ASP A 148 17.37 -8.76 4.11
C ASP A 148 17.53 -9.39 2.71
N HIS A 149 17.01 -8.67 1.73
CA HIS A 149 17.27 -8.99 0.34
C HIS A 149 17.87 -7.78 -0.33
N GLY A 150 19.21 -7.82 -0.41
CA GLY A 150 19.94 -7.10 -1.44
C GLY A 150 19.50 -7.64 -2.82
N SER A 151 19.47 -6.81 -3.86
CA SER A 151 19.46 -7.31 -5.23
C SER A 151 20.68 -8.23 -5.38
N GLU A 152 20.47 -9.49 -5.76
CA GLU A 152 21.56 -10.43 -6.04
C GLU A 152 22.53 -9.89 -7.11
N ASP A 153 22.07 -8.93 -7.92
CA ASP A 153 22.83 -8.24 -8.95
C ASP A 153 23.49 -6.91 -8.54
N GLY A 154 23.28 -6.47 -7.28
CA GLY A 154 23.85 -5.21 -6.77
C GLY A 154 23.31 -3.94 -7.42
N SER A 155 22.30 -4.03 -8.28
CA SER A 155 21.84 -2.95 -9.16
C SER A 155 20.71 -2.10 -8.58
N SER A 156 19.98 -2.60 -7.57
CA SER A 156 18.84 -1.89 -6.96
C SER A 156 18.91 -1.88 -5.43
N GLU A 157 18.45 -0.79 -4.85
CA GLU A 157 18.34 -0.67 -3.40
C GLU A 157 17.32 -1.67 -2.83
N ASN A 158 17.65 -2.26 -1.66
CA ASN A 158 16.78 -3.20 -0.93
C ASN A 158 15.37 -2.58 -0.73
N PRO A 159 14.28 -3.25 -1.17
CA PRO A 159 12.92 -2.75 -1.00
C PRO A 159 12.53 -2.46 0.46
N SER A 160 13.07 -3.21 1.43
CA SER A 160 12.86 -2.97 2.86
C SER A 160 13.48 -1.66 3.33
N VAL A 161 14.64 -1.30 2.78
CA VAL A 161 15.31 -0.01 3.06
C VAL A 161 14.47 1.15 2.52
N ARG A 162 13.94 1.01 1.30
CA ARG A 162 13.04 2.02 0.72
C ARG A 162 11.76 2.15 1.52
N ALA A 163 11.15 1.03 1.93
CA ALA A 163 9.96 1.01 2.76
C ALA A 163 10.18 1.75 4.09
N LEU A 164 11.30 1.49 4.76
CA LEU A 164 11.64 2.14 6.02
C LEU A 164 11.93 3.64 5.83
N ARG A 165 12.67 4.02 4.78
CA ARG A 165 12.90 5.43 4.46
C ARG A 165 11.61 6.17 4.12
N TRP A 166 10.69 5.54 3.41
CA TRP A 166 9.39 6.11 3.13
C TRP A 166 8.60 6.34 4.41
N ALA A 167 8.61 5.37 5.33
CA ALA A 167 7.96 5.51 6.64
C ALA A 167 8.58 6.65 7.48
N TYR A 168 9.89 6.90 7.36
CA TYR A 168 10.55 8.03 8.03
C TYR A 168 10.10 9.40 7.54
N GLN A 169 9.53 9.49 6.34
CA GLN A 169 9.05 10.75 5.74
C GLN A 169 7.58 11.05 6.08
N LEU A 170 6.86 10.10 6.70
CA LEU A 170 5.47 10.30 7.07
C LEU A 170 5.34 11.34 8.19
N HIS A 171 4.37 12.24 8.03
CA HIS A 171 4.09 13.26 9.03
C HIS A 171 3.28 12.69 10.21
N GLY A 172 3.62 13.15 11.41
CA GLY A 172 2.86 12.82 12.62
C GLY A 172 3.12 11.43 13.20
N VAL A 173 4.05 10.66 12.64
CA VAL A 173 4.46 9.36 13.19
C VAL A 173 5.13 9.56 14.55
N GLN A 174 4.73 8.76 15.53
CA GLN A 174 5.29 8.77 16.89
C GLN A 174 6.11 7.51 17.17
N GLU A 175 5.69 6.39 16.60
CA GLU A 175 6.33 5.09 16.81
C GLU A 175 6.46 4.35 15.47
N ILE A 176 7.64 3.77 15.22
CA ILE A 176 7.89 2.84 14.12
C ILE A 176 8.40 1.53 14.70
N ALA A 177 7.66 0.45 14.50
CA ALA A 177 8.09 -0.91 14.79
C ALA A 177 8.68 -1.53 13.52
N VAL A 178 9.99 -1.77 13.49
CA VAL A 178 10.66 -2.47 12.40
C VAL A 178 10.57 -3.96 12.69
N MET A 179 9.81 -4.68 11.87
CA MET A 179 9.47 -6.09 12.08
C MET A 179 10.10 -6.97 11.02
N HIS A 180 10.84 -7.96 11.44
CA HIS A 180 11.26 -9.09 10.62
C HIS A 180 10.62 -10.37 11.14
N ALA A 181 9.90 -11.10 10.27
CA ALA A 181 9.32 -12.38 10.61
C ALA A 181 10.06 -13.51 9.89
N TRP A 182 10.41 -14.56 10.65
CA TRP A 182 11.11 -15.71 10.13
C TRP A 182 10.36 -17.01 10.43
N PHE A 183 10.40 -17.95 9.52
CA PHE A 183 9.73 -19.22 9.64
C PHE A 183 10.68 -20.38 9.27
N ALA A 184 10.79 -21.34 10.17
CA ALA A 184 11.46 -22.61 9.89
C ALA A 184 10.41 -23.68 9.62
N PRO A 185 10.25 -24.19 8.38
CA PRO A 185 9.38 -25.34 8.09
C PRO A 185 9.78 -26.53 8.96
N ALA A 186 8.80 -27.34 9.44
CA ALA A 186 9.04 -28.45 10.36
C ALA A 186 10.09 -29.45 9.84
N VAL A 187 10.17 -29.65 8.51
CA VAL A 187 11.22 -30.48 7.89
C VAL A 187 12.59 -29.81 8.02
N ALA A 188 12.67 -28.50 7.83
CA ALA A 188 13.90 -27.75 8.00
C ALA A 188 14.29 -27.67 9.48
N ALA A 189 13.34 -27.52 10.41
CA ALA A 189 13.58 -27.53 11.85
C ALA A 189 14.24 -28.83 12.30
N GLY A 190 13.87 -29.99 11.74
CA GLY A 190 14.53 -31.27 11.98
C GLY A 190 15.97 -31.32 11.45
N ILE A 191 16.23 -30.72 10.30
CA ILE A 191 17.57 -30.60 9.69
C ILE A 191 18.43 -29.63 10.51
N PHE A 192 17.89 -28.48 10.89
CA PHE A 192 18.59 -27.48 11.70
C PHE A 192 18.90 -28.02 13.09
N ALA A 193 17.98 -28.73 13.75
CA ALA A 193 18.23 -29.38 15.02
C ALA A 193 19.35 -30.45 14.92
N SER A 194 19.37 -31.23 13.82
CA SER A 194 20.46 -32.20 13.56
C SER A 194 21.79 -31.55 13.24
N ALA A 195 21.79 -30.31 12.70
CA ALA A 195 22.99 -29.50 12.43
C ALA A 195 23.44 -28.66 13.63
N GLY A 196 22.75 -28.76 14.79
CA GLY A 196 23.10 -27.99 16.00
C GLY A 196 22.69 -26.51 15.92
N ALA A 197 21.86 -26.13 14.94
CA ALA A 197 21.33 -24.77 14.86
C ALA A 197 20.24 -24.57 15.92
N ASP A 198 20.49 -23.68 16.86
CA ASP A 198 19.56 -23.32 17.93
C ASP A 198 18.57 -22.25 17.43
N MET A 199 17.33 -22.31 17.94
CA MET A 199 16.30 -21.29 17.71
C MET A 199 16.77 -19.89 18.14
N GLU A 200 17.62 -19.81 19.15
CA GLU A 200 18.25 -18.57 19.59
C GLU A 200 19.15 -17.95 18.50
N GLN A 201 19.89 -18.77 17.76
CA GLN A 201 20.71 -18.28 16.65
C GLN A 201 19.85 -17.70 15.51
N MET A 202 18.66 -18.26 15.27
CA MET A 202 17.73 -17.73 14.28
C MET A 202 17.09 -16.43 14.73
N ASP A 203 16.78 -16.29 16.02
CA ASP A 203 16.30 -15.01 16.58
C ASP A 203 17.40 -13.93 16.49
N LEU A 204 18.67 -14.28 16.72
CA LEU A 204 19.79 -13.36 16.54
C LEU A 204 19.97 -12.95 15.08
N ALA A 205 19.88 -13.90 14.15
CA ALA A 205 19.95 -13.61 12.71
C ALA A 205 18.80 -12.69 12.27
N ALA A 206 17.59 -12.90 12.80
CA ALA A 206 16.46 -12.02 12.54
C ALA A 206 16.69 -10.59 13.08
N ALA A 207 17.29 -10.45 14.23
CA ALA A 207 17.68 -9.15 14.78
C ALA A 207 18.76 -8.47 13.93
N GLU A 208 19.74 -9.21 13.39
CA GLU A 208 20.76 -8.69 12.49
C GLU A 208 20.16 -8.14 11.19
N VAL A 209 19.13 -8.79 10.62
CA VAL A 209 18.38 -8.30 9.46
C VAL A 209 17.79 -6.93 9.75
N ILE A 210 17.12 -6.77 10.88
CA ILE A 210 16.52 -5.50 11.30
C ILE A 210 17.60 -4.41 11.40
N GLU A 211 18.71 -4.70 12.10
CA GLU A 211 19.82 -3.75 12.27
C GLU A 211 20.49 -3.37 10.93
N HIS A 212 20.61 -4.34 10.01
CA HIS A 212 21.15 -4.09 8.68
C HIS A 212 20.28 -3.10 7.91
N VAL A 213 18.96 -3.36 7.84
CA VAL A 213 18.01 -2.50 7.14
C VAL A 213 17.93 -1.11 7.78
N MET A 214 17.89 -1.02 9.10
CA MET A 214 17.89 0.25 9.83
C MET A 214 19.12 1.08 9.54
N ARG A 215 20.30 0.47 9.57
CA ARG A 215 21.57 1.14 9.26
C ARG A 215 21.60 1.65 7.82
N ALA A 216 21.13 0.84 6.87
CA ALA A 216 21.06 1.20 5.46
C ALA A 216 19.99 2.29 5.17
N ALA A 217 18.91 2.33 5.95
CA ALA A 217 17.88 3.38 5.82
C ALA A 217 18.39 4.77 6.25
N GLY A 218 19.43 4.82 7.08
CA GLY A 218 20.01 6.07 7.58
C GLY A 218 19.42 6.52 8.92
N PRO A 219 19.67 7.77 9.32
CA PRO A 219 19.30 8.25 10.64
C PRO A 219 17.76 8.33 10.80
N MET A 220 17.31 7.91 11.96
CA MET A 220 15.92 8.01 12.38
C MET A 220 15.47 9.49 12.50
N PRO A 221 14.24 9.82 12.12
CA PRO A 221 13.69 11.16 12.35
C PRO A 221 13.64 11.50 13.84
N SER A 222 13.88 12.76 14.17
CA SER A 222 13.81 13.24 15.55
C SER A 222 12.38 13.15 16.09
N GLY A 223 12.22 12.71 17.34
CA GLY A 223 10.93 12.63 18.02
C GLY A 223 10.12 11.35 17.70
N VAL A 224 10.65 10.43 16.92
CA VAL A 224 10.04 9.12 16.65
C VAL A 224 10.67 8.07 17.56
N THR A 225 9.85 7.21 18.18
CA THR A 225 10.32 6.03 18.90
C THR A 225 10.45 4.88 17.92
N LEU A 226 11.60 4.17 17.95
CA LEU A 226 11.86 3.04 17.07
C LEU A 226 12.00 1.76 17.89
N SER A 227 11.17 0.77 17.58
CA SER A 227 11.23 -0.55 18.19
C SER A 227 11.62 -1.62 17.17
N ARG A 228 12.21 -2.72 17.64
CA ARG A 228 12.67 -3.86 16.85
C ARG A 228 11.86 -5.07 17.23
N VAL A 229 11.27 -5.73 16.24
CA VAL A 229 10.41 -6.89 16.45
C VAL A 229 10.90 -8.03 15.57
N ALA A 230 11.54 -9.02 16.19
CA ALA A 230 11.83 -10.31 15.57
C ALA A 230 10.71 -11.28 15.93
N GLU A 231 9.94 -11.72 14.92
CA GLU A 231 8.74 -12.54 15.14
C GLU A 231 8.90 -13.92 14.52
N ARG A 232 8.47 -14.95 15.24
CA ARG A 232 8.44 -16.33 14.73
C ARG A 232 7.13 -16.61 14.04
N GLY A 233 7.17 -16.83 12.73
CA GLY A 233 5.97 -17.10 11.92
C GLY A 233 6.13 -16.69 10.49
N THR A 234 5.10 -16.94 9.69
CA THR A 234 5.10 -16.46 8.30
C THR A 234 4.98 -14.94 8.26
N PRO A 235 5.76 -14.25 7.42
CA PRO A 235 5.78 -12.78 7.38
C PRO A 235 4.40 -12.16 7.16
N GLY A 236 3.58 -12.74 6.27
CA GLY A 236 2.23 -12.24 6.02
C GLY A 236 1.35 -12.30 7.28
N PHE A 237 1.32 -13.44 7.96
CA PHE A 237 0.53 -13.62 9.19
C PHE A 237 1.00 -12.66 10.29
N ALA A 238 2.31 -12.56 10.54
CA ALA A 238 2.85 -11.69 11.58
C ALA A 238 2.49 -10.21 11.35
N LEU A 239 2.62 -9.72 10.11
CA LEU A 239 2.26 -8.35 9.75
C LEU A 239 0.74 -8.09 9.82
N ILE A 240 -0.09 -9.06 9.42
CA ILE A 240 -1.55 -8.97 9.54
C ILE A 240 -1.96 -8.89 11.02
N GLU A 241 -1.37 -9.71 11.89
CA GLU A 241 -1.64 -9.62 13.33
C GLU A 241 -1.15 -8.29 13.93
N ALA A 242 0.04 -7.81 13.55
CA ALA A 242 0.56 -6.52 13.99
C ALA A 242 -0.34 -5.35 13.53
N SER A 243 -0.99 -5.47 12.38
CA SER A 243 -1.91 -4.44 11.86
C SER A 243 -3.13 -4.20 12.74
N ARG A 244 -3.47 -5.11 13.67
CA ARG A 244 -4.57 -4.91 14.63
C ARG A 244 -4.31 -3.75 15.60
N SER A 245 -3.05 -3.46 15.87
CA SER A 245 -2.64 -2.38 16.78
C SER A 245 -1.90 -1.24 16.10
N ALA A 246 -1.55 -1.39 14.83
CA ALA A 246 -0.92 -0.36 14.01
C ALA A 246 -1.96 0.55 13.35
N ASP A 247 -1.57 1.80 13.07
CA ASP A 247 -2.37 2.72 12.25
C ASP A 247 -2.02 2.58 10.77
N LEU A 248 -0.82 2.04 10.46
CA LEU A 248 -0.34 1.78 9.10
C LEU A 248 0.67 0.64 9.12
N VAL A 249 0.56 -0.27 8.16
CA VAL A 249 1.60 -1.25 7.85
C VAL A 249 2.31 -0.84 6.57
N VAL A 250 3.64 -0.86 6.57
CA VAL A 250 4.48 -0.54 5.41
C VAL A 250 5.27 -1.76 5.01
N VAL A 251 5.24 -2.11 3.74
CA VAL A 251 6.00 -3.24 3.18
C VAL A 251 6.68 -2.83 1.89
N GLY A 252 7.83 -3.43 1.61
CA GLY A 252 8.44 -3.35 0.29
C GLY A 252 7.61 -4.13 -0.74
N SER A 253 7.69 -3.76 -2.01
CA SER A 253 6.96 -4.46 -3.07
C SER A 253 7.46 -5.88 -3.33
N ARG A 254 8.69 -6.22 -2.93
CA ARG A 254 9.34 -7.52 -3.12
C ARG A 254 10.02 -8.01 -1.84
N GLY A 255 10.25 -9.33 -1.76
CA GLY A 255 11.00 -10.03 -0.73
C GLY A 255 11.69 -11.28 -1.32
N ARG A 256 12.09 -12.24 -0.47
CA ARG A 256 12.89 -13.46 -0.79
C ARG A 256 12.43 -14.31 -1.97
N GLY A 257 11.17 -14.32 -2.35
CA GLY A 257 10.59 -15.27 -3.29
C GLY A 257 10.47 -14.77 -4.74
N GLY A 258 11.08 -13.64 -5.09
CA GLY A 258 10.82 -12.97 -6.35
C GLY A 258 11.46 -13.64 -7.56
N PHE A 259 10.69 -14.38 -8.36
CA PHE A 259 11.00 -14.46 -9.78
C PHE A 259 11.09 -13.02 -10.30
N ALA A 260 12.18 -12.69 -11.01
CA ALA A 260 12.45 -11.34 -11.53
C ALA A 260 11.29 -10.74 -12.36
N GLU A 261 10.40 -11.62 -12.84
CA GLU A 261 9.21 -11.28 -13.63
C GLU A 261 7.97 -10.92 -12.78
N LEU A 262 7.94 -11.25 -11.46
CA LEU A 262 6.81 -10.90 -10.61
C LEU A 262 6.99 -9.49 -10.07
N LEU A 263 6.07 -8.61 -10.43
CA LEU A 263 6.08 -7.19 -10.06
C LEU A 263 5.77 -6.95 -8.57
N LEU A 264 5.24 -7.95 -7.85
CA LEU A 264 4.83 -7.84 -6.45
C LEU A 264 5.06 -9.14 -5.67
N GLY A 265 5.53 -9.04 -4.42
CA GLY A 265 5.76 -10.17 -3.53
C GLY A 265 4.46 -10.74 -2.93
N SER A 266 4.45 -12.06 -2.64
CA SER A 266 3.30 -12.73 -2.02
C SER A 266 2.93 -12.13 -0.66
N THR A 267 3.92 -11.82 0.18
CA THR A 267 3.71 -11.17 1.48
C THR A 267 3.05 -9.80 1.33
N SER A 268 3.50 -8.98 0.38
CA SER A 268 2.94 -7.64 0.16
C SER A 268 1.48 -7.71 -0.31
N LEU A 269 1.17 -8.67 -1.20
CA LEU A 269 -0.21 -8.93 -1.63
C LEU A 269 -1.09 -9.46 -0.49
N GLU A 270 -0.58 -10.41 0.30
CA GLU A 270 -1.28 -11.01 1.42
C GLU A 270 -1.63 -9.94 2.48
N VAL A 271 -0.66 -9.11 2.85
CA VAL A 271 -0.86 -8.01 3.80
C VAL A 271 -1.84 -6.98 3.24
N ALA A 272 -1.68 -6.54 1.98
CA ALA A 272 -2.61 -5.62 1.34
C ALA A 272 -4.03 -6.20 1.25
N ALA A 273 -4.19 -7.52 1.14
CA ALA A 273 -5.48 -8.20 1.08
C ALA A 273 -6.15 -8.41 2.43
N HIS A 274 -5.39 -8.55 3.53
CA HIS A 274 -5.92 -9.06 4.79
C HIS A 274 -5.61 -8.19 6.03
N SER A 275 -4.84 -7.13 5.90
CA SER A 275 -4.53 -6.21 7.01
C SER A 275 -5.79 -5.62 7.65
N HIS A 276 -5.71 -5.31 8.95
CA HIS A 276 -6.76 -4.64 9.73
C HIS A 276 -6.59 -3.11 9.79
N SER A 277 -5.52 -2.60 9.21
CA SER A 277 -5.22 -1.17 9.07
C SER A 277 -4.76 -0.88 7.62
N PRO A 278 -4.67 0.39 7.21
CA PRO A 278 -4.09 0.77 5.92
C PRO A 278 -2.73 0.13 5.68
N VAL A 279 -2.42 -0.15 4.41
CA VAL A 279 -1.15 -0.77 3.98
C VAL A 279 -0.49 0.07 2.91
N ALA A 280 0.76 0.46 3.13
CA ALA A 280 1.60 1.06 2.11
C ALA A 280 2.52 0.01 1.49
N VAL A 281 2.46 -0.14 0.17
CA VAL A 281 3.37 -0.97 -0.61
C VAL A 281 4.35 -0.04 -1.33
N VAL A 282 5.63 -0.11 -0.96
CA VAL A 282 6.70 0.79 -1.45
C VAL A 282 7.58 0.05 -2.45
N ARG A 283 7.83 0.69 -3.58
CA ARG A 283 8.66 0.16 -4.68
C ARG A 283 10.07 0.70 -4.65
#